data_f15bbc6603cfdbc908090e2b9673a529
#
_entry.id   f15bbc6603cfdbc908090e2b9673a529
#
_cell.length_a   1.000
_cell.length_b   1.000
_cell.length_c   1.000
_cell.angle_alpha   90.00
_cell.angle_beta   90.00
_cell.angle_gamma   90.00
#
_symmetry.space_group_name_H-M   'P 1'
#
loop_
_entity.id
_entity.type
_entity.pdbx_description
1 polymer ?
#
loop_
_entity_poly.entity_id
_entity_poly.type
_entity_poly.pdbx_seq_one_letter_code
_entity_poly.pdbx_strand_id
1 'polypeptide(L)'
;MKLIEYEEKESICGDNRNSYYKTDHDATAMALKTDYYTLIPMLDGYYKYYGKYPKNLCADSGYGIYSNYQYLDKHNIGNYVKFLAWNGESSGKNPQKFFSNGNTFFCLNKCAGIKIPFDKNHHQRYKDGTLYQFEGCEECGYAYKCKEHLKNKSGNFRTMELIPKYEFYKNEARINLLSRKGIEIRVNRSIQVEGTFGQIKENMDYIRIRRRGINKVVTEIMLVCLGRNIRKIFAMMKSKKISDKYWIASPNLEAEIFKIVKLKKSKKL
;
A
#
# COMPACT_ATOMS: atom_id res chain seq x y z
N MET A 1 -6.20 -14.64 -0.64
CA MET A 1 -5.29 -13.76 -1.38
C MET A 1 -5.64 -13.92 -2.86
N LYS A 2 -6.23 -12.93 -3.49
CA LYS A 2 -6.42 -12.95 -4.94
C LYS A 2 -5.13 -12.43 -5.54
N LEU A 3 -4.41 -13.28 -6.24
CA LEU A 3 -3.35 -12.86 -7.13
C LEU A 3 -4.05 -12.21 -8.33
N ILE A 4 -3.76 -10.96 -8.53
CA ILE A 4 -4.25 -10.20 -9.67
C ILE A 4 -3.27 -10.46 -10.79
N GLU A 5 -3.80 -10.93 -11.92
CA GLU A 5 -3.00 -11.06 -13.12
C GLU A 5 -2.40 -9.72 -13.49
N TYR A 6 -1.10 -9.70 -13.62
CA TYR A 6 -0.34 -8.59 -14.14
C TYR A 6 -0.51 -8.60 -15.66
N GLU A 7 -1.40 -7.78 -16.20
CA GLU A 7 -1.31 -7.41 -17.60
C GLU A 7 -0.21 -6.37 -17.76
N GLU A 8 0.72 -6.64 -18.65
CA GLU A 8 1.75 -5.72 -19.11
C GLU A 8 1.09 -4.50 -19.78
N LYS A 9 0.69 -3.50 -19.03
CA LYS A 9 0.34 -2.19 -19.56
C LYS A 9 0.67 -1.13 -18.55
N GLU A 10 1.51 -0.20 -18.98
CA GLU A 10 1.83 1.10 -18.41
C GLU A 10 1.75 1.15 -16.88
N SER A 11 2.78 0.68 -16.23
CA SER A 11 2.90 0.75 -14.79
C SER A 11 3.32 2.15 -14.36
N ILE A 12 2.57 2.70 -13.44
CA ILE A 12 2.90 3.96 -12.80
C ILE A 12 4.09 3.70 -11.88
N CYS A 13 5.23 4.20 -12.26
CA CYS A 13 6.42 4.21 -11.44
C CYS A 13 6.63 5.62 -10.90
N GLY A 14 6.35 5.83 -9.63
CA GLY A 14 6.79 7.03 -8.94
C GLY A 14 8.10 6.74 -8.21
N ASP A 15 9.16 7.44 -8.50
CA ASP A 15 10.24 7.52 -7.53
C ASP A 15 9.82 8.51 -6.44
N ASN A 16 10.41 8.41 -5.25
CA ASN A 16 10.12 9.30 -4.12
C ASN A 16 10.45 10.77 -4.40
N ARG A 17 10.96 11.09 -5.57
CA ARG A 17 11.39 12.42 -5.99
C ARG A 17 10.56 12.99 -7.13
N ASN A 18 10.00 12.10 -7.98
CA ASN A 18 9.16 12.53 -9.09
C ASN A 18 8.18 11.42 -9.41
N SER A 19 6.89 11.69 -9.40
CA SER A 19 5.88 10.76 -9.89
C SER A 19 5.91 10.80 -11.43
N TYR A 20 6.69 9.94 -12.04
CA TYR A 20 6.73 9.76 -13.49
C TYR A 20 6.07 8.45 -13.89
N TYR A 21 5.33 8.51 -14.98
CA TYR A 21 5.02 7.33 -15.75
C TYR A 21 6.29 6.95 -16.52
N LYS A 22 6.83 5.80 -16.25
CA LYS A 22 7.97 5.26 -17.00
C LYS A 22 7.49 4.15 -17.92
N THR A 23 8.27 3.89 -18.95
CA THR A 23 8.04 2.80 -19.89
C THR A 23 8.06 1.44 -19.19
N ASP A 24 7.34 0.46 -19.73
CA ASP A 24 7.08 -0.84 -19.13
C ASP A 24 8.30 -1.58 -18.57
N HIS A 25 9.45 -1.46 -19.20
CA HIS A 25 10.71 -2.10 -18.77
C HIS A 25 11.22 -1.56 -17.43
N ASP A 26 11.17 -0.25 -17.23
CA ASP A 26 11.65 0.38 -15.99
C ASP A 26 10.70 0.12 -14.84
N ALA A 27 9.42 0.10 -15.13
CA ALA A 27 8.37 -0.13 -14.14
C ALA A 27 8.37 -1.56 -13.61
N THR A 28 8.55 -2.55 -14.47
CA THR A 28 8.69 -3.96 -14.07
C THR A 28 9.92 -4.15 -13.19
N ALA A 29 11.04 -3.53 -13.51
CA ALA A 29 12.25 -3.60 -12.72
C ALA A 29 12.10 -2.93 -11.34
N MET A 30 11.30 -1.86 -11.23
CA MET A 30 11.04 -1.17 -9.95
C MET A 30 9.94 -1.83 -9.14
N ALA A 31 8.88 -2.35 -9.75
CA ALA A 31 7.83 -3.12 -9.08
C ALA A 31 8.39 -4.38 -8.38
N LEU A 32 9.44 -4.98 -8.92
CA LEU A 32 10.14 -6.10 -8.29
C LEU A 32 10.98 -5.70 -7.07
N LYS A 33 11.22 -4.42 -6.83
CA LYS A 33 12.09 -3.93 -5.76
C LYS A 33 11.35 -3.34 -4.57
N THR A 34 10.12 -2.83 -4.77
CA THR A 34 9.37 -2.13 -3.70
C THR A 34 7.87 -2.33 -3.84
N ASP A 35 7.19 -2.42 -2.70
CA ASP A 35 5.72 -2.55 -2.63
C ASP A 35 4.98 -1.29 -3.11
N TYR A 36 5.67 -0.14 -3.18
CA TYR A 36 5.08 1.16 -3.48
C TYR A 36 4.27 1.19 -4.77
N TYR A 37 4.76 0.51 -5.80
CA TYR A 37 4.22 0.59 -7.16
C TYR A 37 3.22 -0.50 -7.49
N THR A 38 2.99 -1.44 -6.57
CA THR A 38 2.08 -2.57 -6.82
C THR A 38 0.64 -2.28 -6.44
N LEU A 39 0.36 -1.21 -5.67
CA LEU A 39 -0.98 -0.92 -5.16
C LEU A 39 -1.96 -0.54 -6.28
N ILE A 40 -1.57 0.39 -7.13
CA ILE A 40 -2.45 0.90 -8.19
C ILE A 40 -2.78 -0.20 -9.19
N PRO A 41 -1.81 -0.94 -9.77
CA PRO A 41 -2.10 -2.07 -10.64
C PRO A 41 -2.99 -3.13 -9.97
N MET A 42 -2.82 -3.36 -8.67
CA MET A 42 -3.66 -4.28 -7.91
C MET A 42 -5.11 -3.80 -7.82
N LEU A 43 -5.32 -2.51 -7.59
CA LEU A 43 -6.66 -1.91 -7.54
C LEU A 43 -7.33 -1.87 -8.91
N ASP A 44 -6.56 -1.60 -9.98
CA ASP A 44 -7.06 -1.64 -11.35
C ASP A 44 -7.49 -3.07 -11.76
N GLY A 45 -6.66 -4.07 -11.41
CA GLY A 45 -7.01 -5.47 -11.57
C GLY A 45 -8.25 -5.87 -10.76
N TYR A 46 -8.39 -5.36 -9.55
CA TYR A 46 -9.58 -5.55 -8.73
C TYR A 46 -10.83 -4.95 -9.43
N TYR A 47 -10.72 -3.72 -9.92
CA TYR A 47 -11.81 -3.07 -10.66
C TYR A 47 -12.18 -3.83 -11.93
N LYS A 48 -11.18 -4.25 -12.72
CA LYS A 48 -11.39 -5.06 -13.93
C LYS A 48 -12.17 -6.33 -13.63
N TYR A 49 -11.91 -6.97 -12.49
CA TYR A 49 -12.53 -8.24 -12.12
C TYR A 49 -13.92 -8.08 -11.49
N TYR A 50 -14.11 -7.04 -10.64
CA TYR A 50 -15.36 -6.86 -9.89
C TYR A 50 -16.29 -5.76 -10.43
N GLY A 51 -15.84 -4.95 -11.39
CA GLY A 51 -16.59 -3.80 -11.92
C GLY A 51 -16.72 -2.64 -10.91
N LYS A 52 -16.04 -2.70 -9.77
CA LYS A 52 -16.09 -1.66 -8.73
C LYS A 52 -14.84 -1.66 -7.87
N TYR A 53 -14.50 -0.50 -7.32
CA TYR A 53 -13.43 -0.40 -6.32
C TYR A 53 -13.89 -0.88 -4.94
N PRO A 54 -12.95 -1.30 -4.07
CA PRO A 54 -13.28 -1.62 -2.67
C PRO A 54 -13.68 -0.36 -1.92
N LYS A 55 -14.61 -0.48 -0.96
CA LYS A 55 -15.02 0.67 -0.12
C LYS A 55 -13.88 1.20 0.77
N ASN A 56 -13.02 0.32 1.25
CA ASN A 56 -11.91 0.65 2.14
C ASN A 56 -10.69 -0.20 1.76
N LEU A 57 -9.52 0.40 1.87
CA LEU A 57 -8.24 -0.29 1.67
C LEU A 57 -7.38 -0.20 2.91
N CYS A 58 -6.91 -1.34 3.41
CA CYS A 58 -5.94 -1.41 4.50
C CYS A 58 -4.65 -2.07 4.00
N ALA A 59 -3.56 -1.35 4.11
CA ALA A 59 -2.24 -1.84 3.70
C ALA A 59 -1.14 -1.39 4.65
N ASP A 60 0.04 -1.99 4.52
CA ASP A 60 1.21 -1.63 5.31
C ASP A 60 1.85 -0.31 4.87
N SER A 61 2.80 0.14 5.66
CA SER A 61 3.53 1.38 5.43
C SER A 61 4.35 1.39 4.12
N GLY A 62 4.68 0.22 3.57
CA GLY A 62 5.28 0.09 2.25
C GLY A 62 4.42 0.64 1.11
N TYR A 63 3.12 0.80 1.30
CA TYR A 63 2.19 1.38 0.33
C TYR A 63 1.86 2.85 0.57
N GLY A 64 2.35 3.44 1.68
CA GLY A 64 1.97 4.76 2.15
C GLY A 64 2.71 5.91 1.46
N ILE A 65 2.63 6.02 0.14
CA ILE A 65 3.22 7.10 -0.67
C ILE A 65 2.15 8.03 -1.22
N TYR A 66 2.57 9.24 -1.61
CA TYR A 66 1.68 10.30 -2.05
C TYR A 66 0.80 9.89 -3.24
N SER A 67 1.37 9.29 -4.28
CA SER A 67 0.64 8.84 -5.47
C SER A 67 -0.46 7.81 -5.15
N ASN A 68 -0.18 6.88 -4.24
CA ASN A 68 -1.17 5.90 -3.82
C ASN A 68 -2.34 6.55 -3.08
N TYR A 69 -2.06 7.50 -2.19
CA TYR A 69 -3.14 8.24 -1.50
C TYR A 69 -3.96 9.10 -2.46
N GLN A 70 -3.33 9.76 -3.44
CA GLN A 70 -4.04 10.47 -4.49
C GLN A 70 -4.98 9.55 -5.28
N TYR A 71 -4.51 8.33 -5.56
CA TYR A 71 -5.32 7.33 -6.25
C TYR A 71 -6.52 6.90 -5.43
N LEU A 72 -6.35 6.65 -4.12
CA LEU A 72 -7.45 6.31 -3.22
C LEU A 72 -8.50 7.42 -3.16
N ASP A 73 -8.06 8.67 -2.99
CA ASP A 73 -8.92 9.85 -2.97
C ASP A 73 -9.71 10.00 -4.27
N LYS A 74 -9.03 9.91 -5.43
CA LYS A 74 -9.66 9.99 -6.75
C LYS A 74 -10.79 8.96 -6.95
N HIS A 75 -10.66 7.78 -6.37
CA HIS A 75 -11.61 6.68 -6.53
C HIS A 75 -12.53 6.50 -5.32
N ASN A 76 -12.56 7.45 -4.38
CA ASN A 76 -13.39 7.42 -3.16
C ASN A 76 -13.19 6.14 -2.34
N ILE A 77 -11.95 5.66 -2.24
CA ILE A 77 -11.57 4.48 -1.46
C ILE A 77 -11.14 4.92 -0.07
N GLY A 78 -11.80 4.45 0.97
CA GLY A 78 -11.46 4.78 2.36
C GLY A 78 -10.02 4.39 2.69
N ASN A 79 -9.23 5.37 3.14
CA ASN A 79 -7.80 5.26 3.34
C ASN A 79 -7.47 4.74 4.74
N TYR A 80 -7.10 3.46 4.85
CA TYR A 80 -6.54 2.81 6.04
C TYR A 80 -5.12 2.30 5.79
N VAL A 81 -4.39 2.95 4.89
CA VAL A 81 -3.00 2.61 4.56
C VAL A 81 -2.06 3.32 5.53
N LYS A 82 -1.17 2.55 6.16
CA LYS A 82 -0.14 3.14 7.03
C LYS A 82 0.86 3.94 6.20
N PHE A 83 1.28 5.10 6.68
CA PHE A 83 2.40 5.86 6.11
C PHE A 83 3.73 5.44 6.74
N LEU A 84 4.85 5.76 6.12
CA LEU A 84 6.18 5.28 6.51
C LEU A 84 6.54 5.53 7.99
N ALA A 85 6.16 6.67 8.54
CA ALA A 85 6.43 7.03 9.93
C ALA A 85 5.44 6.44 10.94
N TRP A 86 4.37 5.77 10.51
CA TRP A 86 3.27 5.31 11.35
C TRP A 86 3.72 4.52 12.58
N ASN A 87 4.58 3.53 12.40
CA ASN A 87 5.01 2.66 13.51
C ASN A 87 5.80 3.43 14.57
N GLY A 88 6.63 4.38 14.14
CA GLY A 88 7.40 5.25 15.04
C GLY A 88 6.51 6.23 15.80
N GLU A 89 5.53 6.82 15.11
CA GLU A 89 4.57 7.75 15.71
C GLU A 89 3.62 7.03 16.68
N SER A 90 3.03 5.91 16.28
CA SER A 90 2.07 5.15 17.11
C SER A 90 2.69 4.51 18.35
N SER A 91 3.99 4.20 18.32
CA SER A 91 4.73 3.69 19.47
C SER A 91 5.34 4.78 20.36
N GLY A 92 5.21 6.06 19.98
CA GLY A 92 5.82 7.19 20.68
C GLY A 92 7.35 7.31 20.52
N LYS A 93 8.00 6.40 19.78
CA LYS A 93 9.46 6.44 19.55
C LYS A 93 9.88 7.64 18.71
N ASN A 94 9.09 7.94 17.67
CA ASN A 94 9.33 9.06 16.76
C ASN A 94 8.05 9.88 16.64
N PRO A 95 7.77 10.82 17.52
CA PRO A 95 6.56 11.62 17.48
C PRO A 95 6.50 12.44 16.18
N GLN A 96 5.30 12.75 15.75
CA GLN A 96 5.08 13.63 14.61
C GLN A 96 5.77 14.97 14.85
N LYS A 97 6.63 15.36 13.92
CA LYS A 97 7.46 16.58 14.08
C LYS A 97 6.76 17.85 13.59
N PHE A 98 5.78 17.70 12.71
CA PHE A 98 5.05 18.82 12.11
C PHE A 98 3.57 18.50 12.08
N PHE A 99 2.76 19.49 12.47
CA PHE A 99 1.31 19.39 12.54
C PHE A 99 0.69 20.40 11.59
N SER A 100 -0.46 20.09 11.04
CA SER A 100 -1.21 21.02 10.19
C SER A 100 -2.61 21.26 10.77
N ASN A 101 -3.05 22.50 10.74
CA ASN A 101 -4.46 22.86 10.96
C ASN A 101 -5.25 23.02 9.65
N GLY A 102 -4.71 22.54 8.54
CA GLY A 102 -5.28 22.69 7.20
C GLY A 102 -4.65 23.82 6.40
N ASN A 103 -4.34 24.97 7.02
CA ASN A 103 -3.80 26.15 6.33
C ASN A 103 -2.31 26.38 6.61
N THR A 104 -1.86 26.06 7.81
CA THR A 104 -0.50 26.33 8.28
C THR A 104 0.09 25.08 8.91
N PHE A 105 1.40 24.92 8.78
CA PHE A 105 2.16 23.89 9.49
C PHE A 105 2.78 24.47 10.77
N PHE A 106 2.79 23.65 11.81
CA PHE A 106 3.41 23.97 13.11
C PHE A 106 4.45 22.91 13.44
N CYS A 107 5.57 23.33 14.04
CA CYS A 107 6.56 22.43 14.60
C CYS A 107 6.13 21.90 15.98
N LEU A 108 6.93 21.00 16.58
CA LEU A 108 6.68 20.46 17.94
C LEU A 108 6.57 21.55 19.01
N ASN A 109 7.32 22.65 18.84
CA ASN A 109 7.27 23.82 19.73
C ASN A 109 6.12 24.80 19.38
N LYS A 110 5.15 24.36 18.57
CA LYS A 110 4.00 25.16 18.12
C LYS A 110 4.34 26.43 17.33
N CYS A 111 5.60 26.59 16.88
CA CYS A 111 5.95 27.69 16.01
C CYS A 111 5.34 27.48 14.62
N ALA A 112 4.70 28.50 14.07
CA ALA A 112 4.12 28.46 12.73
C ALA A 112 5.23 28.46 11.67
N GLY A 113 5.07 27.65 10.64
CA GLY A 113 5.95 27.63 9.48
C GLY A 113 5.60 28.74 8.50
N ILE A 114 6.61 29.52 8.14
CA ILE A 114 6.52 30.56 7.12
C ILE A 114 6.89 29.94 5.78
N LYS A 115 6.09 30.15 4.74
CA LYS A 115 6.41 29.71 3.38
C LYS A 115 7.55 30.58 2.83
N ILE A 116 8.60 29.93 2.37
CA ILE A 116 9.72 30.59 1.73
C ILE A 116 9.94 30.06 0.31
N PRO A 117 10.50 30.86 -0.60
CA PRO A 117 10.81 30.38 -1.94
C PRO A 117 11.96 29.37 -1.90
N PHE A 118 12.04 28.51 -2.90
CA PHE A 118 13.20 27.66 -3.13
C PHE A 118 14.36 28.55 -3.63
N ASP A 119 15.56 28.22 -3.20
CA ASP A 119 16.79 28.91 -3.55
C ASP A 119 17.89 27.90 -3.98
N LYS A 120 19.11 28.39 -4.22
CA LYS A 120 20.27 27.55 -4.59
C LYS A 120 20.63 26.51 -3.52
N ASN A 121 20.29 26.73 -2.26
CA ASN A 121 20.57 25.84 -1.14
C ASN A 121 19.44 24.87 -0.88
N HIS A 122 18.25 25.20 -1.35
CA HIS A 122 17.02 24.43 -1.13
C HIS A 122 16.35 24.11 -2.46
N HIS A 123 16.86 23.10 -3.15
CA HIS A 123 16.25 22.61 -4.39
C HIS A 123 14.94 21.88 -4.10
N GLN A 124 13.92 22.23 -4.89
CA GLN A 124 12.63 21.55 -4.84
C GLN A 124 12.79 20.06 -5.20
N ARG A 125 12.40 19.18 -4.27
CA ARG A 125 12.47 17.72 -4.45
C ARG A 125 11.17 17.15 -5.02
N TYR A 126 10.06 17.80 -4.68
CA TYR A 126 8.71 17.33 -5.05
C TYR A 126 7.99 18.40 -5.85
N LYS A 127 7.30 18.00 -6.93
CA LYS A 127 6.56 18.93 -7.80
C LYS A 127 5.57 19.79 -7.02
N ASP A 128 4.88 19.20 -6.04
CA ASP A 128 3.87 19.86 -5.20
C ASP A 128 4.46 20.27 -3.83
N GLY A 129 5.78 20.26 -3.71
CA GLY A 129 6.50 20.60 -2.49
C GLY A 129 6.47 22.11 -2.22
N THR A 130 6.27 22.48 -0.98
CA THR A 130 6.37 23.86 -0.48
C THR A 130 7.41 23.89 0.61
N LEU A 131 8.33 24.85 0.55
CA LEU A 131 9.36 25.02 1.55
C LEU A 131 8.83 25.87 2.70
N TYR A 132 8.97 25.37 3.92
CA TYR A 132 8.60 26.07 5.15
C TYR A 132 9.82 26.30 6.01
N GLN A 133 9.90 27.47 6.62
CA GLN A 133 10.86 27.82 7.63
C GLN A 133 10.16 27.95 8.99
N PHE A 134 10.75 27.33 10.00
CA PHE A 134 10.29 27.38 11.39
C PHE A 134 11.38 28.03 12.22
N GLU A 135 11.04 29.08 12.95
CA GLU A 135 11.97 29.90 13.74
C GLU A 135 11.93 29.57 15.24
N GLY A 136 12.80 30.16 16.03
CA GLY A 136 12.86 29.94 17.48
C GLY A 136 13.48 28.61 17.89
N CYS A 137 14.46 28.13 17.11
CA CYS A 137 15.10 26.84 17.37
C CYS A 137 16.22 26.89 18.40
N GLU A 138 16.77 28.05 18.76
CA GLU A 138 17.90 28.18 19.73
C GLU A 138 17.44 27.77 21.12
N GLU A 139 16.34 28.28 21.59
CA GLU A 139 15.78 28.01 22.92
C GLU A 139 14.78 26.83 22.93
N CYS A 140 14.69 26.09 21.83
CA CYS A 140 13.72 25.02 21.67
C CYS A 140 14.13 23.73 22.36
N GLY A 141 13.41 23.31 23.39
CA GLY A 141 13.65 22.05 24.11
C GLY A 141 13.59 20.78 23.23
N TYR A 142 12.98 20.86 22.06
CA TYR A 142 12.91 19.76 21.09
C TYR A 142 13.99 19.83 20.01
N ALA A 143 14.87 20.85 20.01
CA ALA A 143 15.82 21.09 18.93
C ALA A 143 16.73 19.90 18.69
N TYR A 144 17.20 19.24 19.73
CA TYR A 144 18.10 18.08 19.65
C TYR A 144 17.47 16.91 18.85
N LYS A 145 16.22 16.55 19.11
CA LYS A 145 15.50 15.51 18.34
C LYS A 145 15.09 16.00 16.95
N CYS A 146 14.67 17.26 16.86
CA CYS A 146 14.20 17.84 15.62
C CYS A 146 15.32 17.96 14.58
N LYS A 147 16.54 18.31 15.02
CA LYS A 147 17.72 18.52 14.16
C LYS A 147 18.68 17.32 14.12
N GLU A 148 18.34 16.20 14.75
CA GLU A 148 19.24 15.03 14.90
C GLU A 148 19.86 14.56 13.58
N HIS A 149 19.08 14.53 12.51
CA HIS A 149 19.51 14.06 11.19
C HIS A 149 19.95 15.16 10.23
N LEU A 150 20.06 16.40 10.69
CA LEU A 150 20.53 17.49 9.86
C LEU A 150 22.05 17.55 9.85
N LYS A 151 22.63 17.85 8.69
CA LYS A 151 24.08 18.08 8.54
C LYS A 151 24.52 19.32 9.31
N ASN A 152 23.72 20.38 9.24
CA ASN A 152 23.93 21.62 10.00
C ASN A 152 22.89 21.70 11.12
N LYS A 153 23.33 21.57 12.36
CA LYS A 153 22.48 21.61 13.57
C LYS A 153 22.41 22.99 14.20
N SER A 154 23.29 23.90 13.80
CA SER A 154 23.32 25.28 14.26
C SER A 154 22.25 26.12 13.56
N GLY A 155 21.93 27.26 14.17
CA GLY A 155 20.97 28.23 13.62
C GLY A 155 19.62 28.22 14.31
N ASN A 156 18.99 29.40 14.32
CA ASN A 156 17.71 29.64 15.00
C ASN A 156 16.49 29.21 14.20
N PHE A 157 16.65 28.57 13.06
CA PHE A 157 15.55 28.12 12.23
C PHE A 157 15.75 26.71 11.74
N ARG A 158 14.66 26.10 11.27
CA ARG A 158 14.65 24.87 10.52
C ARG A 158 13.83 25.03 9.24
N THR A 159 14.41 24.65 8.11
CA THR A 159 13.70 24.53 6.85
C THR A 159 13.25 23.11 6.59
N MET A 160 12.08 22.95 6.01
CA MET A 160 11.55 21.68 5.60
C MET A 160 10.64 21.81 4.38
N GLU A 161 10.87 20.97 3.39
CA GLU A 161 9.93 20.81 2.27
C GLU A 161 8.82 19.88 2.69
N LEU A 162 7.57 20.35 2.61
CA LEU A 162 6.37 19.58 2.89
C LEU A 162 5.46 19.61 1.66
N ILE A 163 4.74 18.53 1.44
CA ILE A 163 3.68 18.48 0.44
C ILE A 163 2.35 18.59 1.21
N PRO A 164 1.66 19.76 1.20
CA PRO A 164 0.48 19.97 2.03
C PRO A 164 -0.60 18.93 1.82
N LYS A 165 -0.85 18.55 0.57
CA LYS A 165 -1.85 17.53 0.24
C LYS A 165 -1.46 16.13 0.75
N TYR A 166 -0.18 15.79 0.76
CA TYR A 166 0.28 14.52 1.34
C TYR A 166 0.13 14.49 2.86
N GLU A 167 0.42 15.60 3.53
CA GLU A 167 0.21 15.71 4.99
C GLU A 167 -1.28 15.59 5.34
N PHE A 168 -2.16 16.17 4.52
CA PHE A 168 -3.60 16.00 4.66
C PHE A 168 -3.99 14.51 4.59
N TYR A 169 -3.53 13.77 3.58
CA TYR A 169 -3.81 12.34 3.44
C TYR A 169 -3.24 11.51 4.59
N LYS A 170 -2.05 11.86 5.10
CA LYS A 170 -1.48 11.19 6.27
C LYS A 170 -2.32 11.44 7.54
N ASN A 171 -2.86 12.66 7.70
CA ASN A 171 -3.75 12.97 8.82
C ASN A 171 -5.07 12.19 8.71
N GLU A 172 -5.65 12.13 7.53
CA GLU A 172 -6.83 11.31 7.26
C GLU A 172 -6.56 9.83 7.60
N ALA A 173 -5.48 9.27 7.07
CA ALA A 173 -5.06 7.90 7.38
C ALA A 173 -4.85 7.69 8.89
N ARG A 174 -4.26 8.66 9.59
CA ARG A 174 -4.04 8.61 11.04
C ARG A 174 -5.38 8.55 11.81
N ILE A 175 -6.32 9.42 11.48
CA ILE A 175 -7.66 9.42 12.08
C ILE A 175 -8.37 8.09 11.79
N ASN A 176 -8.37 7.66 10.54
CA ASN A 176 -8.99 6.42 10.11
C ASN A 176 -8.40 5.20 10.82
N LEU A 177 -7.08 5.08 10.87
CA LEU A 177 -6.37 3.96 11.51
C LEU A 177 -6.59 3.89 13.04
N LEU A 178 -6.77 5.03 13.70
CA LEU A 178 -7.04 5.10 15.15
C LEU A 178 -8.52 4.94 15.49
N SER A 179 -9.41 5.07 14.53
CA SER A 179 -10.85 4.86 14.74
C SER A 179 -11.15 3.41 15.13
N ARG A 180 -12.30 3.18 15.80
CA ARG A 180 -12.79 1.83 16.14
C ARG A 180 -12.83 0.93 14.90
N LYS A 181 -13.37 1.45 13.80
CA LYS A 181 -13.42 0.74 12.50
C LYS A 181 -12.02 0.44 11.96
N GLY A 182 -11.09 1.38 12.09
CA GLY A 182 -9.71 1.20 11.63
C GLY A 182 -8.96 0.13 12.43
N ILE A 183 -9.19 0.05 13.74
CA ILE A 183 -8.64 -1.01 14.58
C ILE A 183 -9.17 -2.38 14.12
N GLU A 184 -10.47 -2.49 13.92
CA GLU A 184 -11.11 -3.73 13.43
C GLU A 184 -10.55 -4.15 12.05
N ILE A 185 -10.47 -3.22 11.10
CA ILE A 185 -9.93 -3.48 9.77
C ILE A 185 -8.46 -3.96 9.83
N ARG A 186 -7.63 -3.33 10.69
CA ARG A 186 -6.22 -3.73 10.86
C ARG A 186 -6.09 -5.12 11.47
N VAL A 187 -6.88 -5.45 12.48
CA VAL A 187 -6.91 -6.78 13.10
C VAL A 187 -7.35 -7.82 12.07
N ASN A 188 -8.43 -7.57 11.34
CA ASN A 188 -8.91 -8.47 10.30
C ASN A 188 -7.87 -8.67 9.18
N ARG A 189 -7.15 -7.61 8.78
CA ARG A 189 -6.05 -7.71 7.81
C ARG A 189 -4.95 -8.63 8.34
N SER A 190 -4.49 -8.42 9.57
CA SER A 190 -3.46 -9.26 10.18
C SER A 190 -3.87 -10.73 10.20
N ILE A 191 -5.06 -11.04 10.68
CA ILE A 191 -5.59 -12.42 10.71
C ILE A 191 -5.63 -13.04 9.30
N GLN A 192 -6.11 -12.29 8.30
CA GLN A 192 -6.30 -12.83 6.95
C GLN A 192 -4.98 -12.96 6.17
N VAL A 193 -4.11 -11.96 6.25
CA VAL A 193 -2.88 -11.90 5.45
C VAL A 193 -1.79 -12.72 6.12
N GLU A 194 -1.48 -12.45 7.38
CA GLU A 194 -0.41 -13.13 8.12
C GLU A 194 -0.75 -14.59 8.33
N GLY A 195 -1.99 -14.91 8.69
CA GLY A 195 -2.46 -16.29 8.78
C GLY A 195 -2.37 -17.04 7.45
N THR A 196 -2.59 -16.37 6.33
CA THR A 196 -2.43 -16.97 4.99
C THR A 196 -0.97 -17.25 4.67
N PHE A 197 -0.08 -16.28 4.92
CA PHE A 197 1.36 -16.46 4.71
C PHE A 197 1.93 -17.52 5.66
N GLY A 198 1.51 -17.54 6.92
CA GLY A 198 1.88 -18.59 7.86
C GLY A 198 1.48 -19.98 7.36
N GLN A 199 0.24 -20.15 6.89
CA GLN A 199 -0.20 -21.42 6.30
C GLN A 199 0.64 -21.85 5.10
N ILE A 200 1.00 -20.92 4.21
CA ILE A 200 1.81 -21.23 3.03
C ILE A 200 3.24 -21.59 3.44
N LYS A 201 3.86 -20.82 4.33
CA LYS A 201 5.25 -21.02 4.72
C LYS A 201 5.43 -22.22 5.67
N GLU A 202 4.60 -22.29 6.71
CA GLU A 202 4.76 -23.27 7.78
C GLU A 202 4.06 -24.60 7.46
N ASN A 203 2.79 -24.54 7.00
CA ASN A 203 1.99 -25.76 6.83
C ASN A 203 2.16 -26.42 5.45
N MET A 204 2.61 -25.67 4.44
CA MET A 204 2.85 -26.17 3.09
C MET A 204 4.35 -26.22 2.74
N ASP A 205 5.21 -25.84 3.69
CA ASP A 205 6.67 -25.81 3.54
C ASP A 205 7.15 -25.03 2.28
N TYR A 206 6.37 -24.02 1.90
CA TYR A 206 6.69 -23.18 0.76
C TYR A 206 7.44 -21.94 1.20
N ILE A 207 8.74 -22.11 1.48
CA ILE A 207 9.57 -21.07 2.10
C ILE A 207 10.11 -20.09 1.06
N ARG A 208 10.36 -20.54 -0.18
CA ARG A 208 10.97 -19.71 -1.23
C ARG A 208 10.46 -20.07 -2.63
N ILE A 209 10.46 -19.06 -3.49
CA ILE A 209 10.19 -19.22 -4.92
C ILE A 209 11.35 -19.96 -5.57
N ARG A 210 11.06 -20.96 -6.38
CA ARG A 210 12.06 -21.83 -7.04
C ARG A 210 12.30 -21.47 -8.51
N ARG A 211 11.35 -20.74 -9.11
CA ARG A 211 11.42 -20.36 -10.53
C ARG A 211 12.04 -18.96 -10.71
N ARG A 212 12.58 -18.72 -11.92
CA ARG A 212 13.10 -17.41 -12.35
C ARG A 212 12.28 -16.92 -13.55
N GLY A 213 12.15 -15.59 -13.65
CA GLY A 213 11.31 -14.92 -14.66
C GLY A 213 9.85 -14.79 -14.22
N ILE A 214 9.24 -13.64 -14.52
CA ILE A 214 7.98 -13.22 -13.95
C ILE A 214 6.83 -14.20 -14.23
N ASN A 215 6.68 -14.65 -15.45
CA ASN A 215 5.62 -15.58 -15.84
C ASN A 215 5.70 -16.93 -15.10
N LYS A 216 6.93 -17.46 -14.94
CA LYS A 216 7.16 -18.72 -14.21
C LYS A 216 6.92 -18.55 -12.71
N VAL A 217 7.32 -17.41 -12.15
CA VAL A 217 7.08 -17.08 -10.73
C VAL A 217 5.59 -16.92 -10.47
N VAL A 218 4.87 -16.19 -11.32
CA VAL A 218 3.41 -16.03 -11.20
C VAL A 218 2.72 -17.39 -11.26
N THR A 219 3.05 -18.24 -12.24
CA THR A 219 2.48 -19.58 -12.35
C THR A 219 2.73 -20.40 -11.08
N GLU A 220 3.94 -20.38 -10.54
CA GLU A 220 4.31 -21.11 -9.32
C GLU A 220 3.47 -20.63 -8.12
N ILE A 221 3.37 -19.31 -7.94
CA ILE A 221 2.57 -18.72 -6.85
C ILE A 221 1.08 -19.04 -7.03
N MET A 222 0.57 -18.98 -8.26
CA MET A 222 -0.84 -19.33 -8.56
C MET A 222 -1.15 -20.78 -8.19
N LEU A 223 -0.26 -21.72 -8.50
CA LEU A 223 -0.42 -23.12 -8.12
C LEU A 223 -0.41 -23.33 -6.59
N VAL A 224 0.47 -22.64 -5.88
CA VAL A 224 0.51 -22.68 -4.40
C VAL A 224 -0.79 -22.11 -3.82
N CYS A 225 -1.27 -20.97 -4.34
CA CYS A 225 -2.53 -20.38 -3.90
C CYS A 225 -3.74 -21.27 -4.21
N LEU A 226 -3.75 -21.94 -5.36
CA LEU A 226 -4.78 -22.90 -5.74
C LEU A 226 -4.81 -24.08 -4.75
N GLY A 227 -3.66 -24.69 -4.47
CA GLY A 227 -3.53 -25.78 -3.52
C GLY A 227 -4.01 -25.41 -2.12
N ARG A 228 -3.63 -24.19 -1.64
CA ARG A 228 -4.13 -23.65 -0.38
C ARG A 228 -5.65 -23.45 -0.39
N ASN A 229 -6.21 -22.93 -1.45
CA ASN A 229 -7.66 -22.69 -1.55
C ASN A 229 -8.45 -24.01 -1.56
N ILE A 230 -7.99 -25.00 -2.29
CA ILE A 230 -8.59 -26.37 -2.27
C ILE A 230 -8.55 -26.93 -0.85
N ARG A 231 -7.39 -26.90 -0.17
CA ARG A 231 -7.27 -27.36 1.21
C ARG A 231 -8.22 -26.62 2.16
N LYS A 232 -8.36 -25.31 2.01
CA LYS A 232 -9.28 -24.50 2.82
C LYS A 232 -10.74 -24.89 2.57
N ILE A 233 -11.15 -25.08 1.32
CA ILE A 233 -12.49 -25.52 0.95
C ILE A 233 -12.77 -26.88 1.61
N PHE A 234 -11.83 -27.83 1.50
CA PHE A 234 -11.97 -29.17 2.09
C PHE A 234 -12.13 -29.12 3.62
N ALA A 235 -11.34 -28.27 4.29
CA ALA A 235 -11.46 -28.08 5.73
C ALA A 235 -12.80 -27.46 6.15
N MET A 236 -13.32 -26.53 5.34
CA MET A 236 -14.63 -25.91 5.56
C MET A 236 -15.77 -26.88 5.33
N MET A 237 -15.68 -27.76 4.33
CA MET A 237 -16.63 -28.86 4.08
C MET A 237 -16.66 -29.82 5.27
N LYS A 238 -15.49 -30.30 5.70
CA LYS A 238 -15.35 -31.21 6.84
C LYS A 238 -15.93 -30.63 8.14
N SER A 239 -15.78 -29.33 8.34
CA SER A 239 -16.29 -28.63 9.53
C SER A 239 -17.76 -28.16 9.40
N LYS A 240 -18.47 -28.50 8.32
CA LYS A 240 -19.83 -28.08 8.01
C LYS A 240 -20.03 -26.55 8.07
N LYS A 241 -18.95 -25.77 7.81
CA LYS A 241 -18.99 -24.32 7.80
C LYS A 241 -19.37 -23.72 6.44
N ILE A 242 -19.47 -24.53 5.41
CA ILE A 242 -19.97 -24.11 4.11
C ILE A 242 -21.44 -24.43 4.08
N SER A 243 -22.28 -23.39 3.93
CA SER A 243 -23.68 -23.57 3.64
C SER A 243 -23.86 -23.94 2.17
N ASP A 244 -24.90 -24.72 1.86
CA ASP A 244 -25.22 -25.15 0.47
C ASP A 244 -25.37 -23.97 -0.49
N LYS A 245 -25.66 -22.77 0.01
CA LYS A 245 -25.69 -21.51 -0.76
C LYS A 245 -24.38 -21.15 -1.49
N TYR A 246 -23.24 -21.64 -1.03
CA TYR A 246 -21.96 -21.41 -1.69
C TYR A 246 -21.67 -22.36 -2.85
N TRP A 247 -22.49 -23.41 -3.00
CA TRP A 247 -22.36 -24.44 -4.02
C TRP A 247 -23.35 -24.28 -5.18
N ILE A 248 -24.22 -23.27 -5.15
CA ILE A 248 -24.95 -22.90 -6.33
C ILE A 248 -23.90 -22.31 -7.29
N ALA A 249 -23.23 -23.23 -8.02
CA ALA A 249 -22.46 -22.85 -9.19
C ALA A 249 -23.37 -21.99 -10.04
N SER A 250 -22.86 -20.83 -10.52
CA SER A 250 -23.66 -20.10 -11.51
C SER A 250 -24.01 -21.08 -12.61
N PRO A 251 -25.24 -21.06 -13.13
CA PRO A 251 -25.67 -21.99 -14.20
C PRO A 251 -24.71 -22.03 -15.39
N ASN A 252 -23.92 -20.98 -15.57
CA ASN A 252 -22.89 -20.89 -16.59
C ASN A 252 -21.63 -21.73 -16.29
N LEU A 253 -21.27 -21.99 -15.02
CA LEU A 253 -20.07 -22.75 -14.70
C LEU A 253 -20.19 -24.22 -15.06
N GLU A 254 -21.35 -24.83 -14.84
CA GLU A 254 -21.60 -26.21 -15.28
C GLU A 254 -21.57 -26.33 -16.80
N ALA A 255 -22.17 -25.38 -17.51
CA ALA A 255 -22.13 -25.33 -18.96
C ALA A 255 -20.71 -25.14 -19.52
N GLU A 256 -19.86 -24.33 -18.85
CA GLU A 256 -18.46 -24.15 -19.23
C GLU A 256 -17.62 -25.39 -18.93
N ILE A 257 -17.80 -26.02 -17.78
CA ILE A 257 -17.13 -27.29 -17.45
C ILE A 257 -17.53 -28.37 -18.44
N PHE A 258 -18.81 -28.46 -18.80
CA PHE A 258 -19.28 -29.42 -19.80
C PHE A 258 -18.70 -29.18 -21.20
N LYS A 259 -18.54 -27.91 -21.61
CA LYS A 259 -17.84 -27.53 -22.85
C LYS A 259 -16.39 -27.96 -22.86
N ILE A 260 -15.66 -27.70 -21.75
CA ILE A 260 -14.21 -28.03 -21.59
C ILE A 260 -14.06 -29.58 -21.64
N VAL A 261 -14.91 -30.33 -20.98
CA VAL A 261 -14.86 -31.81 -20.97
C VAL A 261 -15.18 -32.39 -22.35
N LYS A 262 -16.16 -31.83 -23.08
CA LYS A 262 -16.46 -32.22 -24.46
C LYS A 262 -15.28 -31.93 -25.41
N LEU A 263 -14.67 -30.78 -25.32
CA LEU A 263 -13.50 -30.41 -26.16
C LEU A 263 -12.29 -31.33 -25.90
N LYS A 264 -12.11 -31.87 -24.72
CA LYS A 264 -11.03 -32.82 -24.42
C LYS A 264 -11.35 -34.22 -24.96
N LYS A 265 -12.61 -34.60 -25.07
CA LYS A 265 -13.00 -35.89 -25.67
C LYS A 265 -12.91 -35.87 -27.20
N SER A 266 -13.13 -34.73 -27.85
CA SER A 266 -13.02 -34.60 -29.31
C SER A 266 -11.58 -34.46 -29.85
N LYS A 267 -10.58 -34.26 -28.96
CA LYS A 267 -9.14 -34.22 -29.34
C LYS A 267 -8.40 -35.53 -29.07
N LYS A 268 -9.13 -36.62 -28.75
CA LYS A 268 -8.59 -37.97 -28.53
C LYS A 268 -9.12 -39.01 -29.54
N LEU A 269 -9.56 -38.55 -30.69
CA LEU A 269 -9.86 -39.40 -31.86
C LEU A 269 -8.92 -38.99 -33.01
#